data_927395543baaf1df3762583093a388aa
#
_entry.id   927395543baaf1df3762583093a388aa
#
_cell.length_a   1.000
_cell.length_b   1.000
_cell.length_c   1.000
_cell.angle_alpha   90.00
_cell.angle_beta   90.00
_cell.angle_gamma   90.00
#
_symmetry.space_group_name_H-M   'P 1'
#
loop_
_entity.id
_entity.type
_entity.pdbx_description
1 polymer ?
#
loop_
_entity_poly.entity_id
_entity_poly.type
_entity_poly.pdbx_seq_one_letter_code
_entity_poly.pdbx_strand_id
1 'polypeptide(L)'
;MHERRTTGFTLIEVLLAMLLFSVGFFALFGIFPHALNQNKRSMDVTKAALFAESVNAGIQGNAMNITSWSVWTDPDELQSQLSANLWPQVVMDGTTNAVQFPSTNLLHGTWLRYRFDITSDASNIFQTIGLYIDMGTNGPFDDELFVFPIGVFYMGNPQ
;
A
#
# COMPACT_ATOMS: atom_id res chain seq x y z
N MET A 1 18.35 69.10 20.40
CA MET A 1 17.84 68.47 19.17
C MET A 1 18.85 67.40 18.77
N HIS A 2 18.46 66.10 18.87
CA HIS A 2 19.31 64.99 18.47
C HIS A 2 18.93 64.59 17.05
N GLU A 3 19.77 64.93 16.07
CA GLU A 3 19.62 64.44 14.71
C GLU A 3 19.80 62.90 14.68
N ARG A 4 18.75 62.18 14.42
CA ARG A 4 18.82 60.76 14.08
C ARG A 4 19.43 60.63 12.70
N ARG A 5 20.70 60.25 12.60
CA ARG A 5 21.31 59.81 11.35
C ARG A 5 20.62 58.53 10.91
N THR A 6 19.79 58.59 9.89
CA THR A 6 19.28 57.46 9.18
C THR A 6 20.39 56.89 8.31
N THR A 7 21.04 55.82 8.76
CA THR A 7 21.99 55.05 7.95
C THR A 7 21.16 54.27 6.92
N GLY A 8 21.21 54.66 5.66
CA GLY A 8 20.65 53.90 4.55
C GLY A 8 21.50 52.65 4.27
N PHE A 9 20.85 51.57 3.81
CA PHE A 9 21.56 50.36 3.40
C PHE A 9 22.47 50.65 2.21
N THR A 10 23.66 50.11 2.21
CA THR A 10 24.58 50.18 1.09
C THR A 10 24.12 49.22 -0.01
N LEU A 11 24.40 49.54 -1.26
CA LEU A 11 24.05 48.68 -2.42
C LEU A 11 24.68 47.30 -2.28
N ILE A 12 25.88 47.19 -1.66
CA ILE A 12 26.55 45.90 -1.43
C ILE A 12 25.84 45.03 -0.37
N GLU A 13 25.27 45.66 0.67
CA GLU A 13 24.49 44.95 1.69
C GLU A 13 23.22 44.35 1.08
N VAL A 14 22.54 45.07 0.20
CA VAL A 14 21.35 44.57 -0.50
C VAL A 14 21.69 43.40 -1.44
N LEU A 15 22.79 43.50 -2.19
CA LEU A 15 23.27 42.44 -3.06
C LEU A 15 23.66 41.19 -2.28
N LEU A 16 24.35 41.35 -1.13
CA LEU A 16 24.75 40.25 -0.28
C LEU A 16 23.54 39.58 0.37
N ALA A 17 22.56 40.35 0.82
CA ALA A 17 21.30 39.81 1.36
C ALA A 17 20.51 39.02 0.30
N MET A 18 20.42 39.54 -0.95
CA MET A 18 19.78 38.83 -2.04
C MET A 18 20.51 37.51 -2.41
N LEU A 19 21.83 37.50 -2.39
CA LEU A 19 22.63 36.33 -2.64
C LEU A 19 22.39 35.26 -1.57
N LEU A 20 22.43 35.61 -0.29
CA LEU A 20 22.16 34.71 0.82
C LEU A 20 20.71 34.17 0.77
N PHE A 21 19.75 35.05 0.48
CA PHE A 21 18.35 34.65 0.30
C PHE A 21 18.21 33.63 -0.82
N SER A 22 18.84 33.88 -1.98
CA SER A 22 18.78 32.98 -3.12
C SER A 22 19.35 31.60 -2.81
N VAL A 23 20.51 31.54 -2.15
CA VAL A 23 21.14 30.26 -1.73
C VAL A 23 20.22 29.50 -0.77
N GLY A 24 19.64 30.17 0.22
CA GLY A 24 18.70 29.57 1.16
C GLY A 24 17.43 29.06 0.46
N PHE A 25 16.91 29.82 -0.47
CA PHE A 25 15.74 29.46 -1.25
C PHE A 25 15.98 28.23 -2.12
N PHE A 26 17.07 28.17 -2.87
CA PHE A 26 17.43 27.00 -3.67
C PHE A 26 17.68 25.76 -2.82
N ALA A 27 18.26 25.89 -1.64
CA ALA A 27 18.43 24.77 -0.70
C ALA A 27 17.07 24.19 -0.27
N LEU A 28 16.08 25.02 0.04
CA LEU A 28 14.73 24.59 0.39
C LEU A 28 14.03 23.88 -0.79
N PHE A 29 14.13 24.43 -2.01
CA PHE A 29 13.54 23.81 -3.19
C PHE A 29 14.16 22.45 -3.53
N GLY A 30 15.44 22.23 -3.24
CA GLY A 30 16.10 20.93 -3.43
C GLY A 30 15.55 19.83 -2.52
N ILE A 31 15.09 20.15 -1.32
CA ILE A 31 14.56 19.19 -0.34
C ILE A 31 13.07 18.87 -0.58
N PHE A 32 12.32 19.84 -1.11
CA PHE A 32 10.86 19.77 -1.22
C PHE A 32 10.36 18.54 -2.04
N PRO A 33 10.91 18.22 -3.24
CA PRO A 33 10.48 17.05 -4.01
C PRO A 33 10.71 15.75 -3.26
N HIS A 34 11.80 15.64 -2.51
CA HIS A 34 12.11 14.44 -1.71
C HIS A 34 11.10 14.24 -0.58
N ALA A 35 10.76 15.31 0.14
CA ALA A 35 9.75 15.28 1.20
C ALA A 35 8.37 14.89 0.67
N LEU A 36 7.97 15.39 -0.51
CA LEU A 36 6.70 15.02 -1.16
C LEU A 36 6.68 13.55 -1.54
N ASN A 37 7.77 13.01 -2.10
CA ASN A 37 7.86 11.60 -2.47
C ASN A 37 7.80 10.68 -1.24
N GLN A 38 8.46 11.04 -0.14
CA GLN A 38 8.37 10.29 1.11
C GLN A 38 6.95 10.30 1.68
N ASN A 39 6.28 11.45 1.65
CA ASN A 39 4.89 11.55 2.13
C ASN A 39 3.95 10.69 1.28
N LYS A 40 4.09 10.72 -0.06
CA LYS A 40 3.33 9.87 -0.97
C LYS A 40 3.54 8.39 -0.63
N ARG A 41 4.80 7.94 -0.50
CA ARG A 41 5.12 6.55 -0.15
C ARG A 41 4.53 6.13 1.21
N SER A 42 4.58 7.00 2.21
CA SER A 42 3.96 6.74 3.52
C SER A 42 2.45 6.58 3.42
N MET A 43 1.79 7.40 2.60
CA MET A 43 0.35 7.28 2.35
C MET A 43 0.01 5.98 1.59
N ASP A 44 0.82 5.59 0.62
CA ASP A 44 0.63 4.35 -0.14
C ASP A 44 0.77 3.12 0.77
N VAL A 45 1.80 3.08 1.63
CA VAL A 45 1.97 2.03 2.65
C VAL A 45 0.74 1.94 3.57
N THR A 46 0.25 3.07 4.06
CA THR A 46 -0.92 3.10 4.95
C THR A 46 -2.17 2.57 4.25
N LYS A 47 -2.39 2.95 2.99
CA LYS A 47 -3.54 2.48 2.20
C LYS A 47 -3.44 0.97 1.90
N ALA A 48 -2.25 0.50 1.53
CA ALA A 48 -1.99 -0.92 1.30
C ALA A 48 -2.24 -1.74 2.58
N ALA A 49 -1.79 -1.25 3.74
CA ALA A 49 -2.01 -1.92 5.03
C ALA A 49 -3.50 -2.00 5.40
N LEU A 50 -4.26 -0.91 5.23
CA LEU A 50 -5.71 -0.90 5.48
C LEU A 50 -6.46 -1.84 4.54
N PHE A 51 -6.05 -1.89 3.28
CA PHE A 51 -6.62 -2.83 2.32
C PHE A 51 -6.27 -4.28 2.69
N ALA A 52 -5.01 -4.55 3.06
CA ALA A 52 -4.57 -5.87 3.51
C ALA A 52 -5.36 -6.34 4.75
N GLU A 53 -5.64 -5.46 5.70
CA GLU A 53 -6.49 -5.76 6.85
C GLU A 53 -7.91 -6.14 6.43
N SER A 54 -8.48 -5.42 5.48
CA SER A 54 -9.80 -5.71 4.93
C SER A 54 -9.87 -7.07 4.22
N VAL A 55 -8.86 -7.38 3.40
CA VAL A 55 -8.73 -8.69 2.73
C VAL A 55 -8.52 -9.80 3.73
N ASN A 56 -7.64 -9.58 4.73
CA ASN A 56 -7.40 -10.54 5.82
C ASN A 56 -8.69 -10.88 6.58
N ALA A 57 -9.48 -9.88 6.94
CA ALA A 57 -10.76 -10.09 7.60
C ALA A 57 -11.71 -10.95 6.76
N GLY A 58 -11.76 -10.73 5.44
CA GLY A 58 -12.55 -11.53 4.53
C GLY A 58 -12.05 -12.97 4.40
N ILE A 59 -10.73 -13.17 4.26
CA ILE A 59 -10.10 -14.50 4.24
C ILE A 59 -10.38 -15.27 5.53
N GLN A 60 -10.23 -14.64 6.69
CA GLN A 60 -10.53 -15.26 7.98
C GLN A 60 -12.00 -15.67 8.09
N GLY A 61 -12.91 -14.80 7.66
CA GLY A 61 -14.34 -15.09 7.62
C GLY A 61 -14.69 -16.28 6.72
N ASN A 62 -14.06 -16.38 5.54
CA ASN A 62 -14.23 -17.50 4.63
C ASN A 62 -13.63 -18.79 5.19
N ALA A 63 -12.42 -18.71 5.78
CA ALA A 63 -11.74 -19.86 6.39
C ALA A 63 -12.58 -20.53 7.50
N MET A 64 -13.30 -19.75 8.30
CA MET A 64 -14.19 -20.27 9.37
C MET A 64 -15.36 -21.11 8.80
N ASN A 65 -15.72 -20.90 7.55
CA ASN A 65 -16.79 -21.65 6.89
C ASN A 65 -16.31 -22.96 6.22
N ILE A 66 -15.00 -23.19 6.14
CA ILE A 66 -14.43 -24.39 5.54
C ILE A 66 -14.39 -25.47 6.60
N THR A 67 -15.31 -26.42 6.49
CA THR A 67 -15.45 -27.56 7.42
C THR A 67 -14.96 -28.87 6.84
N SER A 68 -14.70 -28.93 5.52
CA SER A 68 -14.22 -30.12 4.80
C SER A 68 -12.70 -30.14 4.78
N TRP A 69 -12.10 -31.25 5.29
CA TRP A 69 -10.66 -31.46 5.25
C TRP A 69 -10.14 -31.60 3.81
N SER A 70 -10.92 -32.22 2.91
CA SER A 70 -10.55 -32.35 1.49
C SER A 70 -10.40 -31.00 0.79
N VAL A 71 -11.28 -30.07 1.09
CA VAL A 71 -11.19 -28.67 0.57
C VAL A 71 -9.96 -27.98 1.16
N TRP A 72 -9.70 -28.18 2.45
CA TRP A 72 -8.56 -27.55 3.14
C TRP A 72 -7.20 -28.01 2.61
N THR A 73 -7.10 -29.28 2.16
CA THR A 73 -5.87 -29.89 1.66
C THR A 73 -5.66 -29.76 0.15
N ASP A 74 -6.67 -29.27 -0.57
CA ASP A 74 -6.58 -28.97 -2.01
C ASP A 74 -6.29 -27.47 -2.19
N PRO A 75 -5.08 -27.06 -2.62
CA PRO A 75 -4.70 -25.66 -2.73
C PRO A 75 -5.61 -24.84 -3.67
N ASP A 76 -6.05 -25.42 -4.78
CA ASP A 76 -6.87 -24.73 -5.78
C ASP A 76 -8.29 -24.50 -5.25
N GLU A 77 -8.87 -25.53 -4.61
CA GLU A 77 -10.19 -25.43 -4.00
C GLU A 77 -10.19 -24.52 -2.78
N LEU A 78 -9.15 -24.61 -1.94
CA LEU A 78 -8.95 -23.75 -0.78
C LEU A 78 -8.83 -22.28 -1.22
N GLN A 79 -8.03 -21.98 -2.24
CA GLN A 79 -7.88 -20.62 -2.76
C GLN A 79 -9.20 -20.08 -3.30
N SER A 80 -9.97 -20.91 -4.01
CA SER A 80 -11.30 -20.56 -4.50
C SER A 80 -12.27 -20.22 -3.38
N GLN A 81 -12.30 -21.02 -2.31
CA GLN A 81 -13.16 -20.80 -1.14
C GLN A 81 -12.74 -19.56 -0.34
N LEU A 82 -11.43 -19.37 -0.12
CA LEU A 82 -10.90 -18.20 0.59
C LEU A 82 -11.14 -16.90 -0.14
N SER A 83 -11.17 -16.93 -1.50
CA SER A 83 -11.45 -15.75 -2.32
C SER A 83 -12.92 -15.44 -2.50
N ALA A 84 -13.81 -16.29 -2.01
CA ALA A 84 -15.26 -16.12 -2.17
C ALA A 84 -15.72 -14.76 -1.58
N ASN A 85 -16.49 -14.01 -2.38
CA ASN A 85 -17.00 -12.69 -2.02
C ASN A 85 -15.93 -11.61 -1.71
N LEU A 86 -14.66 -11.88 -2.00
CA LEU A 86 -13.63 -10.85 -2.00
C LEU A 86 -13.64 -10.04 -3.31
N TRP A 87 -12.88 -8.95 -3.32
CA TRP A 87 -12.64 -8.21 -4.56
C TRP A 87 -11.95 -9.08 -5.60
N PRO A 88 -12.18 -8.86 -6.90
CA PRO A 88 -11.51 -9.62 -7.95
C PRO A 88 -9.99 -9.45 -7.86
N GLN A 89 -9.29 -10.58 -7.86
CA GLN A 89 -7.83 -10.61 -7.85
C GLN A 89 -7.24 -10.40 -9.25
N VAL A 90 -5.96 -10.08 -9.32
CA VAL A 90 -5.21 -10.10 -10.59
C VAL A 90 -5.13 -11.54 -11.08
N VAL A 91 -5.52 -11.76 -12.33
CA VAL A 91 -5.41 -13.05 -13.00
C VAL A 91 -4.06 -13.13 -13.72
N MET A 92 -3.41 -14.30 -13.66
CA MET A 92 -2.06 -14.51 -14.21
C MET A 92 -1.99 -14.38 -15.75
N ASP A 93 -3.13 -14.34 -16.45
CA ASP A 93 -3.22 -14.22 -17.91
C ASP A 93 -3.04 -12.78 -18.44
N GLY A 94 -2.75 -11.82 -17.57
CA GLY A 94 -2.55 -10.41 -17.93
C GLY A 94 -3.79 -9.53 -17.83
N THR A 95 -4.96 -10.08 -17.48
CA THR A 95 -6.13 -9.26 -17.15
C THR A 95 -5.96 -8.70 -15.74
N THR A 96 -5.76 -7.38 -15.66
CA THR A 96 -5.56 -6.69 -14.38
C THR A 96 -6.89 -6.21 -13.83
N ASN A 97 -7.41 -6.87 -12.82
CA ASN A 97 -8.55 -6.38 -12.05
C ASN A 97 -8.05 -5.37 -11.02
N ALA A 98 -8.22 -4.08 -11.33
CA ALA A 98 -7.91 -3.03 -10.37
C ALA A 98 -9.15 -2.74 -9.50
N VAL A 99 -8.91 -2.63 -8.19
CA VAL A 99 -9.91 -2.34 -7.18
C VAL A 99 -9.73 -0.91 -6.70
N GLN A 100 -10.80 -0.15 -6.61
CA GLN A 100 -10.79 1.17 -5.99
C GLN A 100 -11.06 1.04 -4.48
N PHE A 101 -10.08 1.41 -3.67
CA PHE A 101 -10.20 1.34 -2.22
C PHE A 101 -9.94 2.70 -1.55
N PRO A 102 -10.77 3.14 -0.61
CA PRO A 102 -12.08 2.57 -0.26
C PRO A 102 -13.11 2.72 -1.41
N SER A 103 -14.03 1.77 -1.52
CA SER A 103 -15.02 1.68 -2.60
C SER A 103 -16.16 2.70 -2.49
N THR A 104 -16.08 3.60 -1.53
CA THR A 104 -17.05 4.69 -1.38
C THR A 104 -16.82 5.75 -2.46
N ASN A 105 -17.90 6.35 -2.96
CA ASN A 105 -17.96 7.40 -4.00
C ASN A 105 -17.14 8.67 -3.68
N LEU A 106 -16.11 8.56 -2.88
CA LEU A 106 -15.21 9.66 -2.55
C LEU A 106 -14.19 9.80 -3.67
N LEU A 107 -14.05 11.00 -4.18
CA LEU A 107 -13.12 11.48 -5.22
C LEU A 107 -11.62 11.11 -4.98
N HIS A 108 -11.30 10.34 -3.96
CA HIS A 108 -9.95 10.03 -3.50
C HIS A 108 -9.67 8.52 -3.29
N GLY A 109 -10.52 7.64 -3.84
CA GLY A 109 -10.21 6.20 -3.84
C GLY A 109 -8.90 5.96 -4.61
N THR A 110 -8.03 5.16 -4.02
CA THR A 110 -6.79 4.73 -4.68
C THR A 110 -7.08 3.45 -5.42
N TRP A 111 -6.63 3.37 -6.66
CA TRP A 111 -6.65 2.13 -7.43
C TRP A 111 -5.48 1.26 -6.99
N LEU A 112 -5.77 -0.01 -6.72
CA LEU A 112 -4.78 -1.02 -6.38
C LEU A 112 -5.16 -2.37 -7.01
N ARG A 113 -4.18 -3.24 -7.11
CA ARG A 113 -4.32 -4.62 -7.58
C ARG A 113 -3.81 -5.53 -6.48
N TYR A 114 -4.36 -6.72 -6.37
CA TYR A 114 -3.87 -7.68 -5.40
C TYR A 114 -4.03 -9.11 -5.88
N ARG A 115 -3.22 -9.98 -5.34
CA ARG A 115 -3.40 -11.42 -5.39
C ARG A 115 -2.98 -12.02 -4.06
N PHE A 116 -3.40 -13.23 -3.78
CA PHE A 116 -2.82 -14.01 -2.71
C PHE A 116 -2.54 -15.42 -3.18
N ASP A 117 -1.47 -16.00 -2.64
CA ASP A 117 -1.05 -17.35 -2.92
C ASP A 117 -0.89 -18.12 -1.60
N ILE A 118 -1.29 -19.40 -1.59
CA ILE A 118 -1.09 -20.29 -0.46
C ILE A 118 0.34 -20.82 -0.53
N THR A 119 1.17 -20.51 0.48
CA THR A 119 2.60 -20.82 0.47
C THR A 119 2.99 -21.96 1.40
N SER A 120 2.04 -22.51 2.16
CA SER A 120 2.29 -23.60 3.09
C SER A 120 1.90 -24.97 2.54
N ASP A 121 2.44 -26.01 3.17
CA ASP A 121 2.12 -27.38 2.84
C ASP A 121 0.63 -27.68 3.16
N ALA A 122 -0.10 -28.16 2.17
CA ALA A 122 -1.54 -28.45 2.23
C ALA A 122 -1.92 -29.49 3.31
N SER A 123 -0.95 -30.19 3.88
CA SER A 123 -1.17 -31.19 4.96
C SER A 123 -1.31 -30.58 6.36
N ASN A 124 -1.11 -29.27 6.52
CA ASN A 124 -1.08 -28.62 7.83
C ASN A 124 -2.43 -28.02 8.21
N ILE A 125 -2.78 -28.09 9.50
CA ILE A 125 -3.94 -27.40 10.10
C ILE A 125 -3.79 -25.86 9.96
N PHE A 126 -2.55 -25.38 9.85
CA PHE A 126 -2.22 -23.98 9.68
C PHE A 126 -1.70 -23.73 8.26
N GLN A 127 -2.28 -22.78 7.59
CA GLN A 127 -1.87 -22.34 6.25
C GLN A 127 -1.33 -20.92 6.32
N THR A 128 -0.25 -20.67 5.58
CA THR A 128 0.29 -19.32 5.40
C THR A 128 -0.05 -18.84 4.00
N ILE A 129 -0.61 -17.65 3.92
CA ILE A 129 -1.02 -17.00 2.68
C ILE A 129 -0.14 -15.77 2.49
N GLY A 130 0.50 -15.68 1.33
CA GLY A 130 1.18 -14.46 0.91
C GLY A 130 0.18 -13.53 0.22
N LEU A 131 -0.16 -12.39 0.81
CA LEU A 131 -0.97 -11.36 0.18
C LEU A 131 -0.05 -10.32 -0.45
N TYR A 132 -0.15 -10.15 -1.76
CA TYR A 132 0.63 -9.23 -2.57
C TYR A 132 -0.26 -8.08 -3.03
N ILE A 133 0.16 -6.84 -2.81
CA ILE A 133 -0.59 -5.65 -3.19
C ILE A 133 0.31 -4.74 -4.02
N ASP A 134 -0.21 -4.31 -5.16
CA ASP A 134 0.42 -3.33 -6.04
C ASP A 134 -0.48 -2.10 -6.19
N MET A 135 0.13 -0.92 -6.19
CA MET A 135 -0.57 0.36 -6.28
C MET A 135 -0.65 0.82 -7.73
N GLY A 136 -1.87 0.95 -8.24
CA GLY A 136 -2.10 1.43 -9.61
C GLY A 136 -2.97 0.50 -10.43
N THR A 137 -3.11 0.84 -11.72
CA THR A 137 -3.98 0.11 -12.66
C THR A 137 -3.25 -0.41 -13.88
N ASN A 138 -2.02 0.06 -14.13
CA ASN A 138 -1.29 -0.13 -15.38
C ASN A 138 0.09 -0.72 -15.15
N GLY A 139 0.59 -1.41 -16.17
CA GLY A 139 1.91 -2.06 -16.15
C GLY A 139 1.87 -3.49 -15.60
N PRO A 140 3.02 -4.16 -15.54
CA PRO A 140 3.13 -5.47 -14.91
C PRO A 140 2.74 -5.38 -13.43
N PHE A 141 2.20 -6.47 -12.88
CA PHE A 141 1.93 -6.54 -11.45
C PHE A 141 3.25 -6.65 -10.70
N ASP A 142 3.45 -5.75 -9.71
CA ASP A 142 4.64 -5.74 -8.85
C ASP A 142 4.32 -6.48 -7.55
N ASP A 143 4.72 -7.73 -7.45
CA ASP A 143 4.50 -8.59 -6.30
C ASP A 143 5.54 -8.40 -5.17
N GLU A 144 6.54 -7.55 -5.38
CA GLU A 144 7.52 -7.18 -4.35
C GLU A 144 7.14 -5.88 -3.61
N LEU A 145 6.17 -5.11 -4.11
CA LEU A 145 5.90 -3.77 -3.59
C LEU A 145 5.36 -3.78 -2.16
N PHE A 146 4.32 -4.58 -1.90
CA PHE A 146 3.75 -4.76 -0.56
C PHE A 146 3.35 -6.22 -0.36
N VAL A 147 4.01 -6.89 0.58
CA VAL A 147 3.76 -8.29 0.90
C VAL A 147 3.32 -8.41 2.36
N PHE A 148 2.16 -9.03 2.58
CA PHE A 148 1.58 -9.23 3.90
C PHE A 148 1.35 -10.74 4.13
N PRO A 149 2.04 -11.37 5.08
CA PRO A 149 1.76 -12.75 5.46
C PRO A 149 0.47 -12.83 6.27
N ILE A 150 -0.42 -13.73 5.88
CA ILE A 150 -1.68 -14.02 6.57
C ILE A 150 -1.66 -15.47 7.02
N GLY A 151 -1.93 -15.73 8.30
CA GLY A 151 -2.10 -17.08 8.83
C GLY A 151 -3.59 -17.43 8.94
N VAL A 152 -3.97 -18.61 8.47
CA VAL A 152 -5.33 -19.16 8.65
C VAL A 152 -5.26 -20.56 9.27
N PHE A 153 -6.26 -20.88 10.09
CA PHE A 153 -6.36 -22.15 10.79
C PHE A 153 -7.57 -22.93 10.33
N TYR A 154 -7.42 -24.23 10.19
CA TYR A 154 -8.55 -25.13 9.98
C TYR A 154 -9.36 -25.27 11.28
N MET A 155 -10.64 -24.97 11.20
CA MET A 155 -11.56 -25.02 12.33
C MET A 155 -12.43 -26.29 12.37
N GLY A 156 -12.35 -27.13 11.33
CA GLY A 156 -13.07 -28.40 11.24
C GLY A 156 -12.38 -29.53 12.01
N ASN A 157 -12.90 -30.74 11.88
CA ASN A 157 -12.31 -31.94 12.45
C ASN A 157 -11.38 -32.60 11.40
N PRO A 158 -10.05 -32.59 11.58
CA PRO A 158 -9.14 -33.25 10.67
C PRO A 158 -9.35 -34.77 10.76
N GLN A 159 -9.78 -35.39 9.66
CA GLN A 159 -9.96 -36.85 9.55
C GLN A 159 -8.78 -37.49 8.86
#